data_6f3e33668b173c501d2d665e87e92b99
#
_entry.id   6f3e33668b173c501d2d665e87e92b99
#
_cell.length_a   1.000
_cell.length_b   1.000
_cell.length_c   1.000
_cell.angle_alpha   90.00
_cell.angle_beta   90.00
_cell.angle_gamma   90.00
#
_symmetry.space_group_name_H-M   'P 1'
#
loop_
_entity.id
_entity.type
_entity.pdbx_description
1 polymer ?
#
loop_
_entity_poly.entity_id
_entity_poly.type
_entity_poly.pdbx_seq_one_letter_code
_entity_poly.pdbx_strand_id
1 'polypeptide(L)'
;MKYEIMLKILFELLSKKCVKANYLANKFDVSERSIHRYINCLEYAGVPIYTLRGSNGGFAIVDTYKFSSTFLTVKEFEQTINALSAITEGIPNNELISVINKLKSVVKNEY
;
A
#
# COMPACT_ATOMS: atom_id res chain seq x y z
N MET A 1 -3.73 -8.18 -9.93
CA MET A 1 -2.76 -7.33 -10.62
C MET A 1 -1.64 -6.91 -9.68
N LYS A 2 -0.45 -6.78 -10.22
CA LYS A 2 0.77 -6.45 -9.47
C LYS A 2 0.65 -5.14 -8.66
N TYR A 3 0.21 -4.07 -9.30
CA TYR A 3 0.12 -2.76 -8.65
C TYR A 3 -0.98 -2.70 -7.59
N GLU A 4 -2.05 -3.42 -7.81
CA GLU A 4 -3.12 -3.54 -6.84
C GLU A 4 -2.62 -4.16 -5.54
N ILE A 5 -1.86 -5.25 -5.64
CA ILE A 5 -1.29 -5.92 -4.47
C ILE A 5 -0.31 -5.00 -3.74
N MET A 6 0.53 -4.28 -4.49
CA MET A 6 1.47 -3.33 -3.88
C MET A 6 0.76 -2.24 -3.08
N LEU A 7 -0.33 -1.69 -3.60
CA LEU A 7 -1.13 -0.70 -2.90
C LEU A 7 -1.76 -1.27 -1.63
N LYS A 8 -2.25 -2.50 -1.70
CA LYS A 8 -2.84 -3.18 -0.53
C LYS A 8 -1.78 -3.41 0.54
N ILE A 9 -0.58 -3.82 0.15
CA ILE A 9 0.53 -3.99 1.08
C ILE A 9 0.86 -2.65 1.76
N LEU A 10 0.95 -1.58 0.99
CA LEU A 10 1.22 -0.25 1.52
C LEU A 10 0.18 0.15 2.57
N PHE A 11 -1.10 -0.09 2.30
CA PHE A 11 -2.16 0.23 3.25
C PHE A 11 -2.07 -0.61 4.52
N GLU A 12 -1.72 -1.88 4.40
CA GLU A 12 -1.49 -2.71 5.59
C GLU A 12 -0.37 -2.14 6.45
N LEU A 13 0.73 -1.72 5.81
CA LEU A 13 1.86 -1.13 6.51
C LEU A 13 1.51 0.20 7.16
N LEU A 14 0.68 1.02 6.52
CA LEU A 14 0.27 2.31 7.06
C LEU A 14 -0.71 2.16 8.23
N SER A 15 -1.50 1.10 8.25
CA SER A 15 -2.55 0.91 9.26
C SER A 15 -2.09 0.10 10.46
N LYS A 16 -0.97 -0.61 10.37
CA LYS A 16 -0.47 -1.50 11.44
C LYS A 16 0.95 -1.15 11.80
N LYS A 17 1.34 -1.41 13.05
CA LYS A 17 2.71 -1.14 13.51
C LYS A 17 3.72 -2.05 12.86
N CYS A 18 3.36 -3.30 12.60
CA CYS A 18 4.27 -4.29 12.05
C CYS A 18 3.47 -5.37 11.35
N VAL A 19 3.89 -5.75 10.16
CA VAL A 19 3.18 -6.74 9.34
C VAL A 19 4.16 -7.81 8.88
N LYS A 20 3.80 -9.08 9.11
CA LYS A 20 4.66 -10.21 8.72
C LYS A 20 4.47 -10.57 7.26
N ALA A 21 5.56 -11.05 6.64
CA ALA A 21 5.53 -11.51 5.24
C ALA A 21 4.53 -12.63 5.03
N ASN A 22 4.48 -13.61 5.94
CA ASN A 22 3.56 -14.74 5.80
C ASN A 22 2.08 -14.32 5.93
N TYR A 23 1.79 -13.32 6.77
CA TYR A 23 0.45 -12.75 6.87
C TYR A 23 0.01 -12.14 5.53
N LEU A 24 0.89 -11.34 4.94
CA LEU A 24 0.61 -10.69 3.65
C LEU A 24 0.47 -11.72 2.53
N ALA A 25 1.35 -12.72 2.52
CA ALA A 25 1.32 -13.78 1.53
C ALA A 25 0.00 -14.55 1.56
N ASN A 26 -0.46 -14.90 2.75
CA ASN A 26 -1.73 -15.61 2.92
C ASN A 26 -2.93 -14.72 2.58
N LYS A 27 -2.89 -13.46 3.00
CA LYS A 27 -4.00 -12.54 2.77
C LYS A 27 -4.23 -12.27 1.28
N PHE A 28 -3.15 -12.13 0.52
CA PHE A 28 -3.22 -11.76 -0.90
C PHE A 28 -2.98 -12.93 -1.85
N ASP A 29 -2.86 -14.13 -1.32
CA ASP A 29 -2.68 -15.35 -2.09
C ASP A 29 -1.49 -15.27 -3.05
N VAL A 30 -0.36 -14.88 -2.52
CA VAL A 30 0.93 -14.83 -3.24
C VAL A 30 2.02 -15.44 -2.36
N SER A 31 3.18 -15.74 -2.96
CA SER A 31 4.31 -16.28 -2.21
C SER A 31 4.96 -15.21 -1.33
N GLU A 32 5.65 -15.64 -0.26
CA GLU A 32 6.44 -14.71 0.55
C GLU A 32 7.54 -14.05 -0.28
N ARG A 33 8.09 -14.78 -1.25
CA ARG A 33 9.08 -14.24 -2.17
C ARG A 33 8.50 -13.05 -2.96
N SER A 34 7.27 -13.17 -3.42
CA SER A 34 6.57 -12.07 -4.10
C SER A 34 6.36 -10.89 -3.15
N ILE A 35 6.00 -11.15 -1.90
CA ILE A 35 5.84 -10.10 -0.89
C ILE A 35 7.16 -9.34 -0.70
N HIS A 36 8.28 -10.04 -0.53
CA HIS A 36 9.58 -9.39 -0.40
C HIS A 36 9.93 -8.54 -1.62
N ARG A 37 9.60 -9.02 -2.80
CA ARG A 37 9.81 -8.28 -4.04
C ARG A 37 8.97 -7.00 -4.08
N TYR A 38 7.71 -7.07 -3.68
CA TYR A 38 6.83 -5.88 -3.62
C TYR A 38 7.32 -4.89 -2.57
N ILE A 39 7.78 -5.37 -1.41
CA ILE A 39 8.37 -4.50 -0.38
C ILE A 39 9.59 -3.77 -0.94
N ASN A 40 10.46 -4.47 -1.64
CA ASN A 40 11.64 -3.86 -2.28
C ASN A 40 11.23 -2.78 -3.28
N CYS A 41 10.19 -3.02 -4.07
CA CYS A 41 9.67 -2.02 -5.01
C CYS A 41 9.16 -0.77 -4.28
N LEU A 42 8.46 -0.95 -3.18
CA LEU A 42 7.97 0.19 -2.37
C LEU A 42 9.14 0.98 -1.77
N GLU A 43 10.15 0.29 -1.25
CA GLU A 43 11.36 0.94 -0.73
C GLU A 43 12.08 1.73 -1.81
N TYR A 44 12.22 1.15 -3.00
CA TYR A 44 12.85 1.81 -4.13
C TYR A 44 12.08 3.07 -4.54
N ALA A 45 10.76 3.05 -4.39
CA ALA A 45 9.90 4.21 -4.70
C ALA A 45 9.95 5.29 -3.61
N GLY A 46 10.62 5.05 -2.49
CA GLY A 46 10.80 6.05 -1.44
C GLY A 46 10.02 5.82 -0.18
N VAL A 47 9.32 4.69 -0.05
CA VAL A 47 8.60 4.36 1.19
C VAL A 47 9.62 3.87 2.23
N PRO A 48 9.75 4.54 3.39
CA PRO A 48 10.76 4.18 4.39
C PRO A 48 10.32 2.98 5.22
N ILE A 49 10.55 1.80 4.68
CA ILE A 49 10.22 0.53 5.31
C ILE A 49 11.45 0.00 6.03
N TYR A 50 11.26 -0.54 7.24
CA TYR A 50 12.33 -1.25 7.95
C TYR A 50 11.82 -2.60 8.43
N THR A 51 12.75 -3.51 8.70
CA THR A 51 12.43 -4.87 9.11
C THR A 51 12.75 -5.05 10.59
N LEU A 52 11.77 -5.54 11.35
CA LEU A 52 11.96 -5.96 12.73
C LEU A 52 12.16 -7.46 12.77
N ARG A 53 13.18 -7.93 13.47
CA ARG A 53 13.50 -9.36 13.57
C ARG A 53 12.81 -9.99 14.77
N GLY A 54 12.71 -11.34 14.76
CA GLY A 54 12.16 -12.13 15.85
C GLY A 54 10.75 -12.58 15.59
N SER A 55 10.17 -13.30 16.56
CA SER A 55 8.84 -13.90 16.44
C SER A 55 7.72 -12.87 16.32
N ASN A 56 7.92 -11.67 16.85
CA ASN A 56 6.97 -10.56 16.74
C ASN A 56 7.41 -9.54 15.69
N GLY A 57 8.35 -9.90 14.84
CA GLY A 57 8.91 -9.02 13.82
C GLY A 57 8.07 -8.96 12.56
N GLY A 58 8.60 -8.28 11.56
CA GLY A 58 7.98 -8.09 10.25
C GLY A 58 8.41 -6.77 9.66
N PHE A 59 7.60 -6.26 8.72
CA PHE A 59 7.85 -4.98 8.07
C PHE A 59 7.08 -3.87 8.76
N ALA A 60 7.70 -2.70 8.84
CA ALA A 60 7.08 -1.51 9.43
C ALA A 60 7.50 -0.26 8.66
N ILE A 61 6.67 0.78 8.74
CA ILE A 61 6.98 2.09 8.15
C ILE A 61 7.30 3.06 9.28
N VAL A 62 8.22 3.98 9.04
CA VAL A 62 8.57 5.05 9.97
C VAL A 62 7.31 5.85 10.33
N ASP A 63 7.09 6.11 11.63
CA ASP A 63 5.86 6.73 12.15
C ASP A 63 5.55 8.09 11.56
N THR A 64 6.56 8.86 11.19
CA THR A 64 6.39 10.20 10.64
C THR A 64 6.08 10.22 9.14
N TYR A 65 6.08 9.06 8.49
CA TYR A 65 5.86 9.00 7.05
C TYR A 65 4.41 9.30 6.68
N LYS A 66 4.23 10.17 5.70
CA LYS A 66 2.93 10.46 5.09
C LYS A 66 3.05 10.20 3.59
N PHE A 67 2.32 9.21 3.12
CA PHE A 67 2.36 8.78 1.72
C PHE A 67 2.09 9.94 0.75
N SER A 68 0.98 10.62 0.95
CA SER A 68 0.53 11.64 0.01
C SER A 68 1.46 12.85 -0.06
N SER A 69 1.91 13.34 1.09
CA SER A 69 2.75 14.55 1.15
C SER A 69 4.21 14.29 0.82
N THR A 70 4.65 13.02 0.82
CA THR A 70 6.06 12.68 0.62
C THR A 70 6.45 12.63 -0.85
N PHE A 71 5.61 12.06 -1.72
CA PHE A 71 6.00 11.93 -3.12
C PHE A 71 4.91 12.20 -4.15
N LEU A 72 3.73 12.64 -3.74
CA LEU A 72 2.68 13.03 -4.68
C LEU A 72 2.12 14.41 -4.32
N THR A 73 1.89 15.22 -5.34
CA THR A 73 1.11 16.45 -5.17
C THR A 73 -0.37 16.09 -5.07
N VAL A 74 -1.21 17.01 -4.62
CA VAL A 74 -2.67 16.84 -4.59
C VAL A 74 -3.19 16.43 -5.96
N LYS A 75 -2.75 17.13 -7.00
CA LYS A 75 -3.18 16.86 -8.37
C LYS A 75 -2.77 15.46 -8.83
N GLU A 76 -1.53 15.06 -8.58
CA GLU A 76 -1.03 13.73 -8.94
C GLU A 76 -1.79 12.63 -8.20
N PHE A 77 -2.09 12.85 -6.92
CA PHE A 77 -2.84 11.91 -6.10
C PHE A 77 -4.27 11.74 -6.64
N GLU A 78 -4.93 12.85 -6.98
CA GLU A 78 -6.26 12.83 -7.58
C GLU A 78 -6.28 12.10 -8.92
N GLN A 79 -5.27 12.33 -9.76
CA GLN A 79 -5.13 11.63 -11.05
C GLN A 79 -4.97 10.13 -10.84
N THR A 80 -4.24 9.71 -9.82
CA THR A 80 -4.08 8.29 -9.47
C THR A 80 -5.42 7.68 -9.06
N ILE A 81 -6.17 8.36 -8.22
CA ILE A 81 -7.51 7.91 -7.80
C ILE A 81 -8.43 7.76 -9.01
N ASN A 82 -8.42 8.74 -9.91
CA ASN A 82 -9.27 8.73 -11.10
C ASN A 82 -8.93 7.56 -12.03
N ALA A 83 -7.63 7.28 -12.22
CA ALA A 83 -7.18 6.16 -13.03
C ALA A 83 -7.64 4.82 -12.46
N LEU A 84 -7.51 4.63 -11.15
CA LEU A 84 -7.96 3.41 -10.47
C LEU A 84 -9.48 3.27 -10.53
N SER A 85 -10.22 4.36 -10.39
CA SER A 85 -11.67 4.36 -10.49
C SER A 85 -12.14 3.95 -11.89
N ALA A 86 -11.46 4.41 -12.94
CA ALA A 86 -11.79 4.04 -14.31
C ALA A 86 -11.60 2.54 -14.56
N ILE A 87 -10.57 1.94 -13.94
CA ILE A 87 -10.33 0.49 -14.03
C ILE A 87 -11.48 -0.29 -13.39
N THR A 88 -11.97 0.16 -12.23
CA THR A 88 -13.06 -0.54 -11.52
C THR A 88 -14.41 -0.39 -12.20
N GLU A 89 -14.63 0.63 -12.99
CA GLU A 89 -15.85 0.78 -13.79
C GLU A 89 -15.98 -0.33 -14.82
N GLY A 90 -14.86 -0.75 -15.41
CA GLY A 90 -14.85 -1.82 -16.40
C GLY A 90 -14.91 -3.21 -15.78
N ILE A 91 -14.24 -3.42 -14.66
CA ILE A 91 -14.13 -4.71 -13.99
C ILE A 91 -14.34 -4.50 -12.49
N PRO A 92 -15.57 -4.63 -12.00
CA PRO A 92 -15.86 -4.43 -10.57
C PRO A 92 -15.00 -5.33 -9.69
N ASN A 93 -14.32 -4.72 -8.72
CA ASN A 93 -13.49 -5.41 -7.74
C ASN A 93 -13.68 -4.72 -6.40
N ASN A 94 -14.38 -5.38 -5.48
CA ASN A 94 -14.72 -4.80 -4.19
C ASN A 94 -13.49 -4.44 -3.35
N GLU A 95 -12.43 -5.22 -3.48
CA GLU A 95 -11.20 -4.94 -2.75
C GLU A 95 -10.52 -3.67 -3.29
N LEU A 96 -10.48 -3.52 -4.61
CA LEU A 96 -9.90 -2.34 -5.22
C LEU A 96 -10.74 -1.10 -4.92
N ILE A 97 -12.05 -1.22 -4.92
CA ILE A 97 -12.96 -0.13 -4.54
C ILE A 97 -12.66 0.31 -3.10
N SER A 98 -12.44 -0.64 -2.19
CA SER A 98 -12.05 -0.33 -0.81
C SER A 98 -10.75 0.44 -0.74
N VAL A 99 -9.75 0.06 -1.53
CA VAL A 99 -8.46 0.77 -1.61
C VAL A 99 -8.67 2.20 -2.13
N ILE A 100 -9.46 2.37 -3.17
CA ILE A 100 -9.78 3.68 -3.74
C ILE A 100 -10.44 4.58 -2.69
N ASN A 101 -11.37 4.04 -1.92
CA ASN A 101 -12.05 4.80 -0.87
C ASN A 101 -11.07 5.25 0.22
N LYS A 102 -10.10 4.40 0.56
CA LYS A 102 -9.03 4.76 1.50
C LYS A 102 -8.16 5.87 0.94
N LEU A 103 -7.82 5.82 -0.34
CA LEU A 103 -7.05 6.88 -1.00
C LEU A 103 -7.78 8.22 -0.98
N LYS A 104 -9.08 8.21 -1.24
CA LYS A 104 -9.91 9.41 -1.18
C LYS A 104 -9.94 9.99 0.23
N SER A 105 -9.98 9.14 1.25
CA SER A 105 -9.89 9.54 2.64
C SER A 105 -8.57 10.25 2.96
N VAL A 106 -7.47 9.76 2.42
CA VAL A 106 -6.14 10.35 2.60
C VAL A 106 -6.11 11.76 2.02
N VAL A 107 -6.64 11.96 0.81
CA VAL A 107 -6.71 13.29 0.21
C VAL A 107 -7.47 14.26 1.13
N LYS A 108 -8.59 13.82 1.67
CA LYS A 108 -9.43 14.64 2.54
C LYS A 108 -8.73 15.02 3.85
N ASN A 109 -7.95 14.08 4.43
CA ASN A 109 -7.40 14.24 5.77
C ASN A 109 -5.97 14.78 5.83
N GLU A 110 -5.14 14.52 4.80
CA GLU A 110 -3.72 14.91 4.79
C GLU A 110 -3.41 16.11 3.90
N TYR A 111 -4.25 16.41 2.95
CA TYR A 111 -4.15 17.58 2.12
C TYR A 111 -5.21 18.62 2.52
#